data_157d7cb6d885d984197f0d397171bd81
#
_entry.id   157d7cb6d885d984197f0d397171bd81
#
_cell.length_a   1.000
_cell.length_b   1.000
_cell.length_c   1.000
_cell.angle_alpha   90.00
_cell.angle_beta   90.00
_cell.angle_gamma   90.00
#
_symmetry.space_group_name_H-M   'P 1'
#
loop_
_entity.id
_entity.type
_entity.pdbx_description
1 polymer ?
#
loop_
_entity_poly.entity_id
_entity_poly.type
_entity_poly.pdbx_seq_one_letter_code
_entity_poly.pdbx_strand_id
1 'polypeptide(L)'
;MPTTAQVKEAFNSLHSEKREEEQQKPLTFAPMDVFGEFIKECGTQNGWSDATYEKFAAVRKHLEKFDKELTFEALDEPKLTNYVNFLKDVEGLRNTSTMKQIAYLKWFLRWCTKKGYCMNNAYEGFNPKLKSVQKKVIFLTWEELNKLKDYKIPPTKQYLERVRDVFLFCCFSGLRYSDVYNLKRSDIRDGYIEITTVKTADRLVIELNNHSRAILDKYKDVEFEGHKALPVISNQKMNNYLKELGELAEINEPVSETYYKGSERIDTITPKYALLGTHAGRRTFICNALALGIPAQVVMKWTGHSDYKAMKPYIDIADDVKANAMSKFNQL
;
A
#
# COMPACT_ATOMS: atom_id res chain seq x y z
N MET A 1 -37.52 -2.41 -69.46
CA MET A 1 -36.31 -1.69 -68.96
C MET A 1 -36.70 -0.82 -67.78
N PRO A 2 -35.93 -0.81 -66.73
CA PRO A 2 -36.27 0.04 -65.55
C PRO A 2 -36.19 1.52 -65.94
N THR A 3 -37.07 2.32 -65.41
CA THR A 3 -37.10 3.78 -65.64
C THR A 3 -35.92 4.46 -64.94
N THR A 4 -35.49 5.63 -65.42
CA THR A 4 -34.38 6.40 -64.84
C THR A 4 -34.65 6.72 -63.36
N ALA A 5 -35.90 6.86 -62.95
CA ALA A 5 -36.30 7.07 -61.58
C ALA A 5 -36.04 5.84 -60.69
N GLN A 6 -36.38 4.63 -61.17
CA GLN A 6 -36.13 3.37 -60.46
C GLN A 6 -34.64 3.04 -60.32
N VAL A 7 -33.82 3.40 -61.32
CA VAL A 7 -32.36 3.24 -61.22
C VAL A 7 -31.75 4.21 -60.21
N LYS A 8 -32.28 5.45 -60.13
CA LYS A 8 -31.82 6.47 -59.20
C LYS A 8 -32.22 6.13 -57.74
N GLU A 9 -33.40 5.54 -57.58
CA GLU A 9 -33.88 5.10 -56.28
C GLU A 9 -33.08 3.89 -55.74
N ALA A 10 -32.79 2.90 -56.59
CA ALA A 10 -31.95 1.75 -56.25
C ALA A 10 -30.50 2.17 -55.96
N PHE A 11 -29.96 3.17 -56.67
CA PHE A 11 -28.62 3.70 -56.43
C PHE A 11 -28.58 4.47 -55.10
N ASN A 12 -29.60 5.25 -54.79
CA ASN A 12 -29.70 5.99 -53.50
C ASN A 12 -29.89 5.04 -52.32
N SER A 13 -30.67 3.96 -52.42
CA SER A 13 -30.82 2.96 -51.36
C SER A 13 -29.53 2.19 -51.10
N LEU A 14 -28.80 1.77 -52.14
CA LEU A 14 -27.48 1.17 -52.03
C LEU A 14 -26.42 2.09 -51.42
N HIS A 15 -26.52 3.39 -51.70
CA HIS A 15 -25.63 4.39 -51.12
C HIS A 15 -26.00 4.75 -49.65
N SER A 16 -27.28 4.71 -49.29
CA SER A 16 -27.71 4.90 -47.92
C SER A 16 -27.33 3.68 -47.07
N GLU A 17 -27.56 2.47 -47.57
CA GLU A 17 -27.11 1.22 -46.87
C GLU A 17 -25.60 1.17 -46.68
N LYS A 18 -24.79 1.54 -47.67
CA LYS A 18 -23.32 1.64 -47.52
C LYS A 18 -22.89 2.75 -46.56
N ARG A 19 -23.60 3.88 -46.52
CA ARG A 19 -23.33 4.96 -45.54
C ARG A 19 -23.74 4.57 -44.11
N GLU A 20 -24.81 3.79 -43.96
CA GLU A 20 -25.24 3.27 -42.66
C GLU A 20 -24.31 2.16 -42.18
N GLU A 21 -23.78 1.28 -43.06
CA GLU A 21 -22.77 0.30 -42.74
C GLU A 21 -21.39 0.93 -42.42
N GLU A 22 -20.99 2.00 -43.12
CA GLU A 22 -19.78 2.75 -42.79
C GLU A 22 -19.89 3.57 -41.48
N GLN A 23 -21.12 4.00 -41.10
CA GLN A 23 -21.37 4.70 -39.86
C GLN A 23 -21.53 3.75 -38.64
N GLN A 24 -21.73 2.44 -38.90
CA GLN A 24 -21.90 1.42 -37.87
C GLN A 24 -20.69 0.51 -37.63
N LYS A 25 -19.48 0.85 -38.16
CA LYS A 25 -18.29 0.20 -37.59
C LYS A 25 -18.12 0.73 -36.19
N PRO A 26 -18.33 -0.12 -35.17
CA PRO A 26 -18.03 0.30 -33.82
C PRO A 26 -16.58 0.76 -33.78
N LEU A 27 -16.34 1.96 -33.27
CA LEU A 27 -14.99 2.45 -32.98
C LEU A 27 -14.35 1.41 -32.07
N THR A 28 -13.54 0.51 -32.63
CA THR A 28 -12.81 -0.50 -31.86
C THR A 28 -11.65 0.20 -31.17
N PHE A 29 -11.86 0.56 -29.91
CA PHE A 29 -10.80 1.10 -29.06
C PHE A 29 -9.90 -0.03 -28.57
N ALA A 30 -8.59 0.17 -28.59
CA ALA A 30 -7.67 -0.69 -27.86
C ALA A 30 -7.59 -0.26 -26.38
N PRO A 31 -7.27 -1.16 -25.45
CA PRO A 31 -7.11 -0.81 -24.04
C PRO A 31 -6.17 0.37 -23.79
N MET A 32 -5.09 0.49 -24.57
CA MET A 32 -4.12 1.57 -24.42
C MET A 32 -4.63 2.94 -24.85
N ASP A 33 -5.57 2.99 -25.80
CA ASP A 33 -6.15 4.24 -26.31
C ASP A 33 -6.95 4.97 -25.22
N VAL A 34 -7.67 4.20 -24.40
CA VAL A 34 -8.59 4.74 -23.38
C VAL A 34 -7.99 4.75 -21.96
N PHE A 35 -6.78 4.18 -21.77
CA PHE A 35 -6.16 4.09 -20.45
C PHE A 35 -5.87 5.47 -19.84
N GLY A 36 -5.49 6.45 -20.67
CA GLY A 36 -5.27 7.83 -20.24
C GLY A 36 -6.55 8.51 -19.77
N GLU A 37 -7.67 8.28 -20.45
CA GLU A 37 -8.99 8.78 -20.05
C GLU A 37 -9.44 8.20 -18.74
N PHE A 38 -9.29 6.89 -18.55
CA PHE A 38 -9.55 6.20 -17.29
C PHE A 38 -8.79 6.84 -16.12
N ILE A 39 -7.47 7.03 -16.27
CA ILE A 39 -6.63 7.63 -15.24
C ILE A 39 -7.12 9.03 -14.89
N LYS A 40 -7.42 9.87 -15.89
CA LYS A 40 -7.88 11.23 -15.69
C LYS A 40 -9.24 11.27 -14.99
N GLU A 41 -10.22 10.52 -15.50
CA GLU A 41 -11.58 10.52 -14.98
C GLU A 41 -11.63 9.92 -13.56
N CYS A 42 -11.15 8.69 -13.40
CA CYS A 42 -11.18 8.01 -12.10
C CYS A 42 -10.28 8.70 -11.07
N GLY A 43 -9.14 9.24 -11.49
CA GLY A 43 -8.25 9.98 -10.61
C GLY A 43 -8.92 11.24 -10.04
N THR A 44 -9.61 11.99 -10.89
CA THR A 44 -10.36 13.19 -10.46
C THR A 44 -11.56 12.83 -9.60
N GLN A 45 -12.38 11.86 -10.04
CA GLN A 45 -13.60 11.47 -9.32
C GLN A 45 -13.32 10.88 -7.94
N ASN A 46 -12.22 10.14 -7.78
CA ASN A 46 -11.87 9.47 -6.53
C ASN A 46 -10.76 10.18 -5.74
N GLY A 47 -10.31 11.35 -6.18
CA GLY A 47 -9.25 12.10 -5.49
C GLY A 47 -7.97 11.28 -5.29
N TRP A 48 -7.45 10.63 -6.34
CA TRP A 48 -6.32 9.74 -6.20
C TRP A 48 -5.05 10.47 -5.72
N SER A 49 -4.34 9.83 -4.82
CA SER A 49 -2.97 10.23 -4.46
C SER A 49 -1.97 9.84 -5.56
N ASP A 50 -0.81 10.50 -5.61
CA ASP A 50 0.29 10.18 -6.53
C ASP A 50 0.65 8.69 -6.50
N ALA A 51 0.71 8.09 -5.31
CA ALA A 51 0.94 6.66 -5.16
C ALA A 51 -0.14 5.77 -5.83
N THR A 52 -1.37 6.28 -6.02
CA THR A 52 -2.41 5.54 -6.75
C THR A 52 -2.21 5.69 -8.26
N TYR A 53 -1.85 6.88 -8.72
CA TYR A 53 -1.46 7.09 -10.13
C TYR A 53 -0.28 6.20 -10.52
N GLU A 54 0.76 6.09 -9.70
CA GLU A 54 1.93 5.21 -9.93
C GLU A 54 1.52 3.74 -10.08
N LYS A 55 0.56 3.25 -9.29
CA LYS A 55 0.07 1.86 -9.41
C LYS A 55 -0.57 1.59 -10.77
N PHE A 56 -1.40 2.52 -11.26
CA PHE A 56 -2.02 2.37 -12.58
C PHE A 56 -1.03 2.60 -13.72
N ALA A 57 -0.04 3.48 -13.55
CA ALA A 57 1.07 3.61 -14.48
C ALA A 57 1.87 2.30 -14.62
N ALA A 58 2.07 1.58 -13.50
CA ALA A 58 2.69 0.26 -13.52
C ALA A 58 1.84 -0.78 -14.27
N VAL A 59 0.50 -0.77 -14.07
CA VAL A 59 -0.41 -1.65 -14.83
C VAL A 59 -0.31 -1.38 -16.32
N ARG A 60 -0.39 -0.10 -16.73
CA ARG A 60 -0.24 0.31 -18.13
C ARG A 60 1.07 -0.18 -18.72
N LYS A 61 2.17 0.07 -18.03
CA LYS A 61 3.51 -0.37 -18.46
C LYS A 61 3.61 -1.88 -18.65
N HIS A 62 3.02 -2.67 -17.73
CA HIS A 62 3.02 -4.12 -17.85
C HIS A 62 2.15 -4.60 -19.04
N LEU A 63 1.01 -3.97 -19.29
CA LEU A 63 0.15 -4.30 -20.45
C LEU A 63 0.85 -3.96 -21.76
N GLU A 64 1.47 -2.78 -21.89
CA GLU A 64 2.22 -2.36 -23.06
C GLU A 64 3.41 -3.30 -23.37
N LYS A 65 4.06 -3.83 -22.33
CA LYS A 65 5.14 -4.81 -22.51
C LYS A 65 4.62 -6.20 -22.85
N PHE A 66 3.46 -6.57 -22.30
CA PHE A 66 2.85 -7.87 -22.54
C PHE A 66 2.38 -8.01 -23.98
N ASP A 67 1.64 -7.03 -24.47
CA ASP A 67 1.11 -7.02 -25.83
C ASP A 67 0.78 -5.58 -26.26
N LYS A 68 1.53 -5.05 -27.23
CA LYS A 68 1.34 -3.69 -27.74
C LYS A 68 0.07 -3.55 -28.59
N GLU A 69 -0.38 -4.65 -29.19
CA GLU A 69 -1.55 -4.70 -30.07
C GLU A 69 -2.76 -5.30 -29.36
N LEU A 70 -2.75 -5.29 -28.03
CA LEU A 70 -3.81 -5.84 -27.19
C LEU A 70 -5.15 -5.18 -27.52
N THR A 71 -6.17 -6.01 -27.86
CA THR A 71 -7.55 -5.55 -28.04
C THR A 71 -8.45 -6.03 -26.89
N PHE A 72 -9.62 -5.41 -26.71
CA PHE A 72 -10.57 -5.85 -25.70
C PHE A 72 -11.15 -7.24 -25.98
N GLU A 73 -11.35 -7.57 -27.25
CA GLU A 73 -11.86 -8.87 -27.70
C GLU A 73 -10.88 -10.00 -27.37
N ALA A 74 -9.57 -9.71 -27.47
CA ALA A 74 -8.53 -10.68 -27.17
C ALA A 74 -8.35 -10.95 -25.67
N LEU A 75 -8.94 -10.14 -24.77
CA LEU A 75 -8.83 -10.30 -23.31
C LEU A 75 -9.79 -11.38 -22.78
N ASP A 76 -9.73 -12.57 -23.37
CA ASP A 76 -10.39 -13.76 -22.87
C ASP A 76 -9.65 -14.40 -21.66
N GLU A 77 -10.20 -15.46 -21.12
CA GLU A 77 -9.59 -16.16 -19.95
C GLU A 77 -8.19 -16.74 -20.27
N PRO A 78 -7.92 -17.35 -21.44
CA PRO A 78 -6.59 -17.75 -21.85
C PRO A 78 -5.61 -16.59 -21.93
N LYS A 79 -5.98 -15.45 -22.49
CA LYS A 79 -5.11 -14.25 -22.59
C LYS A 79 -4.81 -13.67 -21.21
N LEU A 80 -5.82 -13.60 -20.32
CA LEU A 80 -5.62 -13.17 -18.93
C LEU A 80 -4.69 -14.13 -18.18
N THR A 81 -4.77 -15.43 -18.44
CA THR A 81 -3.85 -16.43 -17.89
C THR A 81 -2.42 -16.21 -18.38
N ASN A 82 -2.25 -15.94 -19.68
CA ASN A 82 -0.95 -15.60 -20.25
C ASN A 82 -0.38 -14.31 -19.67
N TYR A 83 -1.23 -13.32 -19.40
CA TYR A 83 -0.80 -12.10 -18.70
C TYR A 83 -0.32 -12.37 -17.27
N VAL A 84 -1.01 -13.25 -16.52
CA VAL A 84 -0.55 -13.70 -15.19
C VAL A 84 0.82 -14.37 -15.30
N ASN A 85 1.02 -15.24 -16.29
CA ASN A 85 2.31 -15.91 -16.51
C ASN A 85 3.41 -14.89 -16.87
N PHE A 86 3.11 -13.94 -17.75
CA PHE A 86 4.03 -12.84 -18.08
C PHE A 86 4.46 -12.06 -16.81
N LEU A 87 3.52 -11.69 -15.94
CA LEU A 87 3.83 -10.97 -14.70
C LEU A 87 4.73 -11.77 -13.75
N LYS A 88 4.56 -13.10 -13.69
CA LYS A 88 5.37 -13.97 -12.84
C LYS A 88 6.73 -14.30 -13.46
N ASP A 89 6.73 -14.71 -14.72
CA ASP A 89 7.86 -15.37 -15.35
C ASP A 89 8.80 -14.36 -16.05
N VAL A 90 8.24 -13.29 -16.63
CA VAL A 90 9.00 -12.25 -17.33
C VAL A 90 9.28 -11.05 -16.39
N GLU A 91 8.26 -10.50 -15.75
CA GLU A 91 8.43 -9.37 -14.81
C GLU A 91 8.89 -9.83 -13.41
N GLY A 92 8.91 -11.12 -13.14
CA GLY A 92 9.44 -11.70 -11.90
C GLY A 92 8.66 -11.36 -10.64
N LEU A 93 7.38 -11.01 -10.76
CA LEU A 93 6.58 -10.55 -9.64
C LEU A 93 6.24 -11.71 -8.67
N ARG A 94 6.23 -11.41 -7.37
CA ARG A 94 5.66 -12.30 -6.35
C ARG A 94 4.16 -12.46 -6.58
N ASN A 95 3.60 -13.62 -6.24
CA ASN A 95 2.17 -13.92 -6.40
C ASN A 95 1.25 -12.83 -5.80
N THR A 96 1.58 -12.31 -4.63
CA THR A 96 0.82 -11.21 -3.99
C THR A 96 0.85 -9.91 -4.80
N SER A 97 1.94 -9.62 -5.51
CA SER A 97 2.05 -8.46 -6.40
C SER A 97 1.29 -8.69 -7.69
N THR A 98 1.39 -9.89 -8.28
CA THR A 98 0.62 -10.30 -9.45
C THR A 98 -0.88 -10.17 -9.20
N MET A 99 -1.39 -10.67 -8.06
CA MET A 99 -2.81 -10.54 -7.70
C MET A 99 -3.26 -9.07 -7.60
N LYS A 100 -2.41 -8.18 -7.09
CA LYS A 100 -2.71 -6.74 -7.06
C LYS A 100 -2.77 -6.13 -8.45
N GLN A 101 -1.84 -6.51 -9.35
CA GLN A 101 -1.88 -6.05 -10.76
C GLN A 101 -3.17 -6.48 -11.44
N ILE A 102 -3.60 -7.74 -11.24
CA ILE A 102 -4.88 -8.24 -11.76
C ILE A 102 -6.07 -7.47 -11.18
N ALA A 103 -6.07 -7.16 -9.89
CA ALA A 103 -7.14 -6.37 -9.27
C ALA A 103 -7.24 -4.95 -9.86
N TYR A 104 -6.11 -4.27 -10.12
CA TYR A 104 -6.08 -2.97 -10.77
C TYR A 104 -6.50 -3.05 -12.25
N LEU A 105 -6.06 -4.10 -12.98
CA LEU A 105 -6.51 -4.35 -14.34
C LEU A 105 -8.03 -4.53 -14.39
N LYS A 106 -8.59 -5.34 -13.50
CA LYS A 106 -10.05 -5.53 -13.39
C LYS A 106 -10.79 -4.22 -13.11
N TRP A 107 -10.25 -3.33 -12.30
CA TRP A 107 -10.83 -2.01 -12.08
C TRP A 107 -10.89 -1.20 -13.39
N PHE A 108 -9.79 -1.16 -14.13
CA PHE A 108 -9.74 -0.52 -15.45
C PHE A 108 -10.76 -1.13 -16.41
N LEU A 109 -10.82 -2.46 -16.54
CA LEU A 109 -11.75 -3.15 -17.44
C LEU A 109 -13.23 -2.92 -17.08
N ARG A 110 -13.56 -2.87 -15.78
CA ARG A 110 -14.90 -2.50 -15.32
C ARG A 110 -15.31 -1.09 -15.75
N TRP A 111 -14.37 -0.15 -15.63
CA TRP A 111 -14.61 1.18 -16.13
C TRP A 111 -14.83 1.20 -17.65
N CYS A 112 -14.00 0.46 -18.40
CA CYS A 112 -14.16 0.32 -19.86
C CYS A 112 -15.52 -0.28 -20.24
N THR A 113 -15.97 -1.31 -19.52
CA THR A 113 -17.29 -1.92 -19.75
C THR A 113 -18.41 -0.93 -19.46
N LYS A 114 -18.31 -0.18 -18.35
CA LYS A 114 -19.29 0.86 -18.00
C LYS A 114 -19.37 1.97 -19.05
N LYS A 115 -18.26 2.28 -19.73
CA LYS A 115 -18.19 3.29 -20.80
C LYS A 115 -18.59 2.76 -22.17
N GLY A 116 -18.78 1.44 -22.33
CA GLY A 116 -19.08 0.81 -23.61
C GLY A 116 -17.87 0.56 -24.52
N TYR A 117 -16.63 0.75 -24.00
CA TYR A 117 -15.40 0.43 -24.74
C TYR A 117 -15.11 -1.07 -24.79
N CYS A 118 -15.54 -1.82 -23.79
CA CYS A 118 -15.29 -3.26 -23.64
C CYS A 118 -16.61 -4.00 -23.50
N MET A 119 -16.92 -4.90 -24.43
CA MET A 119 -18.08 -5.80 -24.34
C MET A 119 -17.70 -7.16 -23.76
N ASN A 120 -16.42 -7.49 -23.69
CA ASN A 120 -15.92 -8.73 -23.13
C ASN A 120 -15.91 -8.64 -21.59
N ASN A 121 -16.54 -9.60 -20.91
CA ASN A 121 -16.64 -9.67 -19.46
C ASN A 121 -15.87 -10.86 -18.86
N ALA A 122 -15.02 -11.56 -19.62
CA ALA A 122 -14.24 -12.70 -19.12
C ALA A 122 -13.41 -12.36 -17.85
N TYR A 123 -12.95 -11.12 -17.75
CA TYR A 123 -12.19 -10.65 -16.58
C TYR A 123 -13.00 -10.72 -15.26
N GLU A 124 -14.32 -10.63 -15.27
CA GLU A 124 -15.13 -10.64 -14.02
C GLU A 124 -15.00 -11.97 -13.28
N GLY A 125 -15.16 -13.09 -13.99
CA GLY A 125 -15.01 -14.44 -13.44
C GLY A 125 -13.55 -14.86 -13.21
N PHE A 126 -12.59 -14.19 -13.87
CA PHE A 126 -11.19 -14.57 -13.81
C PHE A 126 -10.61 -14.36 -12.41
N ASN A 127 -10.27 -15.45 -11.73
CA ASN A 127 -9.69 -15.39 -10.38
C ASN A 127 -8.57 -16.42 -10.24
N PRO A 128 -7.33 -16.06 -10.62
CA PRO A 128 -6.21 -16.97 -10.56
C PRO A 128 -5.89 -17.35 -9.10
N LYS A 129 -5.89 -18.66 -8.82
CA LYS A 129 -5.63 -19.21 -7.49
C LYS A 129 -4.11 -19.31 -7.24
N LEU A 130 -3.46 -18.18 -7.01
CA LEU A 130 -2.04 -18.14 -6.71
C LEU A 130 -1.80 -18.33 -5.21
N LYS A 131 -0.87 -19.24 -4.86
CA LYS A 131 -0.47 -19.45 -3.46
C LYS A 131 0.10 -18.16 -2.87
N SER A 132 -0.32 -17.83 -1.66
CA SER A 132 0.23 -16.69 -0.92
C SER A 132 0.40 -17.06 0.55
N VAL A 133 1.40 -16.47 1.18
CA VAL A 133 1.63 -16.58 2.63
C VAL A 133 1.33 -15.24 3.27
N GLN A 134 0.73 -15.26 4.45
CA GLN A 134 0.52 -14.07 5.24
C GLN A 134 1.88 -13.43 5.56
N LYS A 135 2.01 -12.13 5.27
CA LYS A 135 3.25 -11.40 5.52
C LYS A 135 3.52 -11.31 7.02
N LYS A 136 4.73 -11.69 7.43
CA LYS A 136 5.18 -11.55 8.82
C LYS A 136 5.13 -10.09 9.27
N VAL A 137 4.64 -9.85 10.46
CA VAL A 137 4.61 -8.50 11.06
C VAL A 137 6.00 -8.20 11.63
N ILE A 138 6.66 -7.20 11.07
CA ILE A 138 7.95 -6.71 11.59
C ILE A 138 7.69 -5.59 12.58
N PHE A 139 8.12 -5.78 13.81
CA PHE A 139 8.01 -4.83 14.92
C PHE A 139 9.21 -5.02 15.85
N LEU A 140 9.46 -4.07 16.74
CA LEU A 140 10.49 -4.18 17.78
C LEU A 140 9.87 -4.70 19.07
N THR A 141 10.49 -5.72 19.67
CA THR A 141 10.21 -6.12 21.04
C THR A 141 10.57 -4.97 21.99
N TRP A 142 10.13 -5.04 23.24
CA TRP A 142 10.47 -4.03 24.23
C TRP A 142 11.98 -3.89 24.46
N GLU A 143 12.71 -5.01 24.42
CA GLU A 143 14.17 -5.06 24.54
C GLU A 143 14.86 -4.39 23.36
N GLU A 144 14.43 -4.72 22.14
CA GLU A 144 14.96 -4.11 20.91
C GLU A 144 14.64 -2.60 20.83
N LEU A 145 13.44 -2.21 21.26
CA LEU A 145 13.04 -0.81 21.33
C LEU A 145 13.94 -0.02 22.30
N ASN A 146 14.27 -0.59 23.46
CA ASN A 146 15.20 0.00 24.42
C ASN A 146 16.63 0.05 23.86
N LYS A 147 17.11 -1.01 23.21
CA LYS A 147 18.42 -0.98 22.51
C LYS A 147 18.52 0.19 21.53
N LEU A 148 17.49 0.37 20.69
CA LEU A 148 17.45 1.46 19.72
C LEU A 148 17.41 2.84 20.41
N LYS A 149 16.59 2.98 21.47
CA LYS A 149 16.43 4.22 22.23
C LYS A 149 17.74 4.64 22.89
N ASP A 150 18.42 3.70 23.53
CA ASP A 150 19.59 3.97 24.36
C ASP A 150 20.91 3.91 23.57
N TYR A 151 20.86 3.56 22.28
CA TYR A 151 22.05 3.50 21.42
C TYR A 151 22.75 4.85 21.32
N LYS A 152 24.05 4.85 21.61
CA LYS A 152 24.90 6.06 21.53
C LYS A 152 25.31 6.28 20.08
N ILE A 153 24.66 7.24 19.43
CA ILE A 153 24.94 7.60 18.03
C ILE A 153 26.32 8.25 17.92
N PRO A 154 27.20 7.73 17.03
CA PRO A 154 28.52 8.32 16.82
C PRO A 154 28.43 9.77 16.35
N PRO A 155 29.41 10.65 16.70
CA PRO A 155 29.43 12.05 16.25
C PRO A 155 29.38 12.22 14.72
N THR A 156 29.93 11.26 13.97
CA THR A 156 29.92 11.26 12.50
C THR A 156 28.56 10.94 11.88
N LYS A 157 27.58 10.44 12.69
CA LYS A 157 26.27 9.99 12.23
C LYS A 157 25.11 10.71 12.92
N GLN A 158 25.31 11.95 13.36
CA GLN A 158 24.30 12.73 14.10
C GLN A 158 22.94 12.85 13.36
N TYR A 159 22.94 12.73 12.03
CA TYR A 159 21.69 12.70 11.27
C TYR A 159 20.76 11.55 11.64
N LEU A 160 21.26 10.47 12.27
CA LEU A 160 20.45 9.34 12.75
C LEU A 160 19.68 9.70 14.02
N GLU A 161 20.05 10.74 14.74
CA GLU A 161 19.33 11.13 15.98
C GLU A 161 17.89 11.53 15.67
N ARG A 162 17.68 12.39 14.68
CA ARG A 162 16.33 12.76 14.25
C ARG A 162 15.53 11.57 13.72
N VAL A 163 16.21 10.62 13.05
CA VAL A 163 15.58 9.40 12.54
C VAL A 163 15.09 8.54 13.71
N ARG A 164 15.95 8.35 14.72
CA ARG A 164 15.61 7.64 15.96
C ARG A 164 14.41 8.29 16.64
N ASP A 165 14.46 9.58 16.88
CA ASP A 165 13.45 10.30 17.65
C ASP A 165 12.08 10.25 16.93
N VAL A 166 12.03 10.49 15.62
CA VAL A 166 10.80 10.38 14.82
C VAL A 166 10.27 8.95 14.81
N PHE A 167 11.14 7.95 14.71
CA PHE A 167 10.72 6.54 14.73
C PHE A 167 10.20 6.12 16.11
N LEU A 168 10.90 6.50 17.18
CA LEU A 168 10.45 6.28 18.55
C LEU A 168 9.11 6.96 18.83
N PHE A 169 8.92 8.17 18.29
CA PHE A 169 7.64 8.84 18.39
C PHE A 169 6.50 8.02 17.76
N CYS A 170 6.74 7.41 16.58
CA CYS A 170 5.78 6.47 15.99
C CYS A 170 5.57 5.22 16.88
N CYS A 171 6.63 4.73 17.55
CA CYS A 171 6.55 3.58 18.45
C CYS A 171 5.77 3.87 19.75
N PHE A 172 5.72 5.11 20.20
CA PHE A 172 5.05 5.51 21.44
C PHE A 172 3.72 6.22 21.25
N SER A 173 3.38 6.65 20.01
CA SER A 173 2.09 7.28 19.70
C SER A 173 1.18 6.40 18.86
N GLY A 174 1.72 5.39 18.17
CA GLY A 174 0.97 4.57 17.23
C GLY A 174 0.59 5.27 15.93
N LEU A 175 0.99 6.53 15.73
CA LEU A 175 0.71 7.29 14.50
C LEU A 175 1.36 6.66 13.27
N ARG A 176 0.71 6.80 12.11
CA ARG A 176 1.37 6.50 10.83
C ARG A 176 2.44 7.54 10.55
N TYR A 177 3.52 7.13 9.88
CA TYR A 177 4.57 8.07 9.50
C TYR A 177 4.06 9.27 8.71
N SER A 178 3.07 9.10 7.84
CA SER A 178 2.43 10.20 7.10
C SER A 178 1.76 11.22 8.03
N ASP A 179 1.18 10.76 9.13
CA ASP A 179 0.54 11.63 10.11
C ASP A 179 1.60 12.37 10.94
N VAL A 180 2.67 11.67 11.35
CA VAL A 180 3.82 12.29 12.02
C VAL A 180 4.56 13.28 11.10
N TYR A 181 4.68 12.98 9.80
CA TYR A 181 5.28 13.86 8.81
C TYR A 181 4.54 15.20 8.69
N ASN A 182 3.21 15.18 8.88
CA ASN A 182 2.35 16.37 8.77
C ASN A 182 1.94 16.95 10.14
N LEU A 183 2.38 16.35 11.25
CA LEU A 183 2.06 16.81 12.60
C LEU A 183 2.57 18.22 12.83
N LYS A 184 1.67 19.14 13.13
CA LYS A 184 1.95 20.53 13.44
C LYS A 184 1.93 20.76 14.96
N ARG A 185 2.60 21.83 15.39
CA ARG A 185 2.54 22.24 16.81
C ARG A 185 1.12 22.58 17.26
N SER A 186 0.30 23.13 16.35
CA SER A 186 -1.10 23.42 16.61
C SER A 186 -1.95 22.19 16.91
N ASP A 187 -1.47 21.00 16.57
CA ASP A 187 -2.20 19.75 16.79
C ASP A 187 -1.90 19.15 18.17
N ILE A 188 -0.89 19.69 18.88
CA ILE A 188 -0.48 19.27 20.22
C ILE A 188 -1.26 20.08 21.23
N ARG A 189 -1.94 19.37 22.14
CA ARG A 189 -2.69 19.93 23.26
C ARG A 189 -2.04 19.53 24.57
N ASP A 190 -2.53 20.08 25.69
CA ASP A 190 -2.07 19.64 26.99
C ASP A 190 -2.49 18.19 27.24
N GLY A 191 -1.51 17.30 27.17
CA GLY A 191 -1.68 15.87 27.43
C GLY A 191 -2.09 15.00 26.26
N TYR A 192 -2.42 15.54 25.08
CA TYR A 192 -2.84 14.74 23.92
C TYR A 192 -2.53 15.40 22.58
N ILE A 193 -2.59 14.61 21.52
CA ILE A 193 -2.53 15.07 20.13
C ILE A 193 -3.91 14.91 19.52
N GLU A 194 -4.35 15.92 18.76
CA GLU A 194 -5.59 15.88 17.99
C GLU A 194 -5.30 16.19 16.52
N ILE A 195 -5.53 15.21 15.65
CA ILE A 195 -5.27 15.32 14.21
C ILE A 195 -6.42 14.77 13.39
N THR A 196 -6.46 15.20 12.11
CA THR A 196 -7.17 14.48 11.05
C THR A 196 -6.15 13.67 10.25
N THR A 197 -6.32 12.35 10.19
CA THR A 197 -5.36 11.45 9.54
C THR A 197 -5.27 11.70 8.03
N VAL A 198 -4.05 11.67 7.48
CA VAL A 198 -3.82 11.94 6.05
C VAL A 198 -4.47 10.88 5.15
N LYS A 199 -4.47 9.61 5.58
CA LYS A 199 -4.90 8.50 4.72
C LYS A 199 -6.41 8.27 4.70
N THR A 200 -7.09 8.47 5.81
CA THR A 200 -8.51 8.09 5.98
C THR A 200 -9.40 9.25 6.35
N ALA A 201 -8.82 10.45 6.55
CA ALA A 201 -9.51 11.67 6.97
C ALA A 201 -10.29 11.51 8.30
N ASP A 202 -9.91 10.53 9.13
CA ASP A 202 -10.54 10.32 10.44
C ASP A 202 -9.94 11.28 11.48
N ARG A 203 -10.78 11.83 12.35
CA ARG A 203 -10.33 12.53 13.54
C ARG A 203 -9.74 11.53 14.54
N LEU A 204 -8.55 11.81 15.04
CA LEU A 204 -7.84 10.95 15.96
C LEU A 204 -7.36 11.77 17.15
N VAL A 205 -7.63 11.26 18.34
CA VAL A 205 -7.15 11.80 19.60
C VAL A 205 -6.27 10.75 20.27
N ILE A 206 -5.03 11.13 20.61
CA ILE A 206 -4.03 10.22 21.16
C ILE A 206 -3.43 10.87 22.40
N GLU A 207 -3.57 10.24 23.54
CA GLU A 207 -2.96 10.68 24.80
C GLU A 207 -1.44 10.53 24.73
N LEU A 208 -0.72 11.52 25.25
CA LEU A 208 0.73 11.54 25.32
C LEU A 208 1.21 10.76 26.55
N ASN A 209 2.01 9.73 26.33
CA ASN A 209 2.81 9.12 27.39
C ASN A 209 4.14 9.87 27.60
N ASN A 210 4.86 9.54 28.66
CA ASN A 210 6.11 10.22 29.02
C ASN A 210 7.16 10.19 27.89
N HIS A 211 7.23 9.09 27.12
CA HIS A 211 8.20 8.96 26.03
C HIS A 211 7.87 9.86 24.83
N SER A 212 6.60 9.86 24.41
CA SER A 212 6.16 10.71 23.32
C SER A 212 6.23 12.19 23.67
N ARG A 213 5.90 12.55 24.94
CA ARG A 213 6.03 13.90 25.48
C ARG A 213 7.49 14.36 25.50
N ALA A 214 8.41 13.56 26.01
CA ALA A 214 9.82 13.90 26.08
C ALA A 214 10.43 14.17 24.69
N ILE A 215 9.98 13.43 23.66
CA ILE A 215 10.42 13.68 22.27
C ILE A 215 9.87 15.02 21.76
N LEU A 216 8.61 15.35 22.02
CA LEU A 216 8.02 16.64 21.62
C LEU A 216 8.70 17.80 22.34
N ASP A 217 8.98 17.65 23.65
CA ASP A 217 9.64 18.66 24.46
C ASP A 217 11.07 18.96 23.98
N LYS A 218 11.80 17.92 23.51
CA LYS A 218 13.14 18.07 22.92
C LYS A 218 13.15 19.04 21.74
N TYR A 219 12.08 19.07 20.96
CA TYR A 219 11.98 19.89 19.74
C TYR A 219 11.05 21.11 19.89
N LYS A 220 10.54 21.40 21.08
CA LYS A 220 9.54 22.46 21.29
C LYS A 220 9.99 23.85 20.81
N ASP A 221 11.28 24.16 20.98
CA ASP A 221 11.88 25.47 20.68
C ASP A 221 12.58 25.49 19.30
N VAL A 222 12.53 24.37 18.53
CA VAL A 222 13.17 24.28 17.19
C VAL A 222 12.12 24.51 16.11
N GLU A 223 12.27 25.54 15.30
CA GLU A 223 11.35 25.80 14.18
C GLU A 223 11.64 24.89 12.99
N PHE A 224 10.59 24.29 12.44
CA PHE A 224 10.64 23.48 11.22
C PHE A 224 9.72 24.08 10.17
N GLU A 225 10.06 23.90 8.89
CA GLU A 225 9.24 24.34 7.76
C GLU A 225 7.80 23.81 7.87
N GLY A 226 6.82 24.66 7.61
CA GLY A 226 5.39 24.32 7.70
C GLY A 226 4.89 24.13 9.14
N HIS A 227 5.56 24.73 10.13
CA HIS A 227 5.21 24.62 11.57
C HIS A 227 5.15 23.19 12.11
N LYS A 228 5.93 22.29 11.52
CA LYS A 228 5.99 20.88 11.94
C LYS A 228 6.50 20.75 13.38
N ALA A 229 6.00 19.73 14.07
CA ALA A 229 6.38 19.47 15.47
C ALA A 229 7.71 18.71 15.61
N LEU A 230 8.11 17.95 14.57
CA LEU A 230 9.25 17.04 14.61
C LEU A 230 10.15 17.18 13.36
N PRO A 231 11.44 16.80 13.45
CA PRO A 231 12.43 16.91 12.37
C PRO A 231 12.28 15.81 11.32
N VAL A 232 11.11 15.73 10.69
CA VAL A 232 10.77 14.69 9.72
C VAL A 232 11.49 14.89 8.38
N ILE A 233 11.91 13.80 7.75
CA ILE A 233 12.56 13.77 6.43
C ILE A 233 11.70 12.99 5.44
N SER A 234 12.10 12.79 4.19
CA SER A 234 11.33 11.97 3.26
C SER A 234 11.24 10.51 3.70
N ASN A 235 10.13 9.85 3.40
CA ASN A 235 9.91 8.44 3.78
C ASN A 235 11.01 7.50 3.28
N GLN A 236 11.52 7.75 2.07
CA GLN A 236 12.59 6.93 1.49
C GLN A 236 13.89 7.06 2.29
N LYS A 237 14.32 8.30 2.59
CA LYS A 237 15.51 8.54 3.41
C LYS A 237 15.32 7.98 4.83
N MET A 238 14.13 8.19 5.42
CA MET A 238 13.79 7.65 6.74
C MET A 238 13.94 6.13 6.79
N ASN A 239 13.41 5.40 5.80
CA ASN A 239 13.53 3.95 5.73
C ASN A 239 15.00 3.48 5.59
N ASN A 240 15.81 4.17 4.78
CA ASN A 240 17.21 3.81 4.60
C ASN A 240 18.01 4.03 5.90
N TYR A 241 17.85 5.20 6.52
CA TYR A 241 18.55 5.53 7.76
C TYR A 241 18.07 4.72 8.96
N LEU A 242 16.79 4.29 8.96
CA LEU A 242 16.29 3.41 10.00
C LEU A 242 16.91 2.01 9.94
N LYS A 243 17.19 1.50 8.75
CA LYS A 243 17.93 0.24 8.58
C LYS A 243 19.37 0.39 9.07
N GLU A 244 20.04 1.45 8.69
CA GLU A 244 21.39 1.76 9.17
C GLU A 244 21.43 1.87 10.70
N LEU A 245 20.49 2.59 11.29
CA LEU A 245 20.40 2.72 12.75
C LEU A 245 20.11 1.39 13.42
N GLY A 246 19.24 0.57 12.84
CA GLY A 246 18.90 -0.76 13.35
C GLY A 246 20.09 -1.73 13.30
N GLU A 247 20.92 -1.64 12.26
CA GLU A 247 22.17 -2.39 12.13
C GLU A 247 23.17 -1.98 13.21
N LEU A 248 23.37 -0.68 13.39
CA LEU A 248 24.26 -0.15 14.41
C LEU A 248 23.80 -0.47 15.85
N ALA A 249 22.49 -0.52 16.08
CA ALA A 249 21.91 -0.91 17.36
C ALA A 249 21.80 -2.44 17.53
N GLU A 250 22.38 -3.22 16.63
CA GLU A 250 22.43 -4.69 16.67
C GLU A 250 21.04 -5.36 16.77
N ILE A 251 20.07 -4.86 15.98
CA ILE A 251 18.75 -5.48 15.84
C ILE A 251 18.85 -6.58 14.79
N ASN A 252 19.59 -7.64 15.11
CA ASN A 252 20.08 -8.67 14.17
C ASN A 252 19.27 -9.96 14.18
N GLU A 253 18.16 -10.03 14.95
CA GLU A 253 17.34 -11.25 14.99
C GLU A 253 17.04 -11.74 13.57
N PRO A 254 17.32 -13.04 13.25
CA PRO A 254 17.04 -13.56 11.92
C PRO A 254 15.55 -13.72 11.70
N VAL A 255 15.04 -13.11 10.65
CA VAL A 255 13.64 -13.19 10.25
C VAL A 255 13.52 -14.06 9.01
N SER A 256 12.82 -15.18 9.14
CA SER A 256 12.46 -16.02 8.00
C SER A 256 11.21 -15.47 7.32
N GLU A 257 11.28 -15.20 6.02
CA GLU A 257 10.16 -14.84 5.16
C GLU A 257 9.95 -15.90 4.09
N THR A 258 8.71 -16.35 3.94
CA THR A 258 8.30 -17.26 2.86
C THR A 258 7.42 -16.51 1.88
N TYR A 259 7.67 -16.64 0.59
CA TYR A 259 6.79 -16.14 -0.46
C TYR A 259 6.77 -17.07 -1.67
N TYR A 260 5.83 -16.85 -2.59
CA TYR A 260 5.71 -17.63 -3.80
C TYR A 260 5.91 -16.78 -5.04
N LYS A 261 6.60 -17.34 -6.04
CA LYS A 261 6.60 -16.92 -7.44
C LYS A 261 6.01 -18.07 -8.27
N GLY A 262 4.82 -17.90 -8.82
CA GLY A 262 4.09 -19.02 -9.44
C GLY A 262 3.85 -20.16 -8.45
N SER A 263 4.37 -21.35 -8.77
CA SER A 263 4.33 -22.53 -7.91
C SER A 263 5.56 -22.66 -6.99
N GLU A 264 6.64 -21.93 -7.28
CA GLU A 264 7.89 -21.97 -6.56
C GLU A 264 7.77 -21.30 -5.19
N ARG A 265 8.14 -22.04 -4.14
CA ARG A 265 8.27 -21.52 -2.79
C ARG A 265 9.69 -20.99 -2.59
N ILE A 266 9.80 -19.77 -2.11
CA ILE A 266 11.06 -19.11 -1.84
C ILE A 266 11.10 -18.76 -0.35
N ASP A 267 12.09 -19.31 0.35
CA ASP A 267 12.37 -19.02 1.75
C ASP A 267 13.64 -18.18 1.84
N THR A 268 13.58 -17.06 2.56
CA THR A 268 14.71 -16.16 2.78
C THR A 268 14.87 -15.89 4.27
N ILE A 269 16.12 -15.76 4.72
CA ILE A 269 16.43 -15.33 6.08
C ILE A 269 17.12 -13.98 5.98
N THR A 270 16.60 -12.99 6.65
CA THR A 270 17.08 -11.61 6.59
C THR A 270 17.20 -11.08 8.01
N PRO A 271 18.29 -10.37 8.38
CA PRO A 271 18.37 -9.73 9.68
C PRO A 271 17.27 -8.67 9.84
N LYS A 272 16.71 -8.59 11.02
CA LYS A 272 15.50 -7.77 11.30
C LYS A 272 15.69 -6.30 10.96
N TYR A 273 16.89 -5.73 11.19
CA TYR A 273 17.16 -4.35 10.83
C TYR A 273 16.95 -4.06 9.34
N ALA A 274 17.28 -4.99 8.45
CA ALA A 274 17.12 -4.82 7.00
C ALA A 274 15.64 -4.80 6.56
N LEU A 275 14.74 -5.27 7.40
CA LEU A 275 13.29 -5.27 7.19
C LEU A 275 12.58 -4.09 7.87
N LEU A 276 13.31 -3.28 8.66
CA LEU A 276 12.75 -2.11 9.30
C LEU A 276 12.34 -1.04 8.29
N GLY A 277 11.23 -0.41 8.58
CA GLY A 277 10.71 0.72 7.84
C GLY A 277 9.79 1.54 8.75
N THR A 278 9.40 2.72 8.31
CA THR A 278 8.60 3.66 9.09
C THR A 278 7.33 3.04 9.67
N HIS A 279 6.70 2.13 8.94
CA HIS A 279 5.49 1.45 9.42
C HIS A 279 5.75 0.45 10.56
N ALA A 280 7.01 0.02 10.76
CA ALA A 280 7.38 -0.81 11.91
C ALA A 280 7.16 -0.07 13.24
N GLY A 281 7.32 1.25 13.29
CA GLY A 281 7.05 2.03 14.50
C GLY A 281 5.61 1.87 14.99
N ARG A 282 4.63 2.06 14.11
CA ARG A 282 3.22 1.84 14.46
C ARG A 282 2.91 0.38 14.85
N ARG A 283 3.53 -0.59 14.17
CA ARG A 283 3.38 -2.01 14.51
C ARG A 283 3.97 -2.31 15.88
N THR A 284 5.11 -1.71 16.20
CA THR A 284 5.76 -1.79 17.51
C THR A 284 4.82 -1.29 18.61
N PHE A 285 4.18 -0.12 18.40
CA PHE A 285 3.17 0.39 19.34
C PHE A 285 2.05 -0.62 19.57
N ILE A 286 1.45 -1.13 18.49
CA ILE A 286 0.29 -2.03 18.57
C ILE A 286 0.66 -3.33 19.28
N CYS A 287 1.75 -4.00 18.86
CA CYS A 287 2.16 -5.29 19.43
C CYS A 287 2.52 -5.13 20.92
N ASN A 288 3.27 -4.10 21.30
CA ASN A 288 3.67 -3.88 22.68
C ASN A 288 2.48 -3.46 23.55
N ALA A 289 1.56 -2.62 23.04
CA ALA A 289 0.35 -2.24 23.78
C ALA A 289 -0.54 -3.47 24.08
N LEU A 290 -0.75 -4.34 23.09
CA LEU A 290 -1.51 -5.58 23.28
C LEU A 290 -0.79 -6.55 24.22
N ALA A 291 0.54 -6.67 24.12
CA ALA A 291 1.34 -7.49 25.02
C ALA A 291 1.28 -7.01 26.49
N LEU A 292 1.15 -5.70 26.71
CA LEU A 292 0.89 -5.09 28.02
C LEU A 292 -0.53 -5.33 28.55
N GLY A 293 -1.40 -5.99 27.76
CA GLY A 293 -2.78 -6.28 28.15
C GLY A 293 -3.77 -5.15 27.87
N ILE A 294 -3.37 -4.11 27.12
CA ILE A 294 -4.29 -3.03 26.72
C ILE A 294 -5.33 -3.62 25.77
N PRO A 295 -6.64 -3.43 26.02
CA PRO A 295 -7.68 -3.98 25.17
C PRO A 295 -7.54 -3.54 23.71
N ALA A 296 -7.74 -4.47 22.76
CA ALA A 296 -7.60 -4.19 21.34
C ALA A 296 -8.47 -3.01 20.87
N GLN A 297 -9.67 -2.85 21.44
CA GLN A 297 -10.57 -1.74 21.12
C GLN A 297 -9.99 -0.37 21.49
N VAL A 298 -9.21 -0.30 22.59
CA VAL A 298 -8.51 0.93 22.98
C VAL A 298 -7.37 1.23 22.01
N VAL A 299 -6.57 0.21 21.67
CA VAL A 299 -5.48 0.32 20.67
C VAL A 299 -6.02 0.74 19.31
N MET A 300 -7.18 0.21 18.90
CA MET A 300 -7.86 0.59 17.66
C MET A 300 -8.25 2.07 17.64
N LYS A 301 -8.74 2.62 18.76
CA LYS A 301 -9.06 4.06 18.86
C LYS A 301 -7.83 4.93 18.66
N TRP A 302 -6.70 4.62 19.33
CA TRP A 302 -5.45 5.37 19.18
C TRP A 302 -4.86 5.27 17.78
N THR A 303 -5.08 4.15 17.13
CA THR A 303 -4.49 3.89 15.81
C THR A 303 -5.46 4.15 14.65
N GLY A 304 -6.74 4.46 14.91
CA GLY A 304 -7.74 4.68 13.85
C GLY A 304 -7.95 3.43 12.98
N HIS A 305 -8.03 2.25 13.59
CA HIS A 305 -8.46 1.04 12.91
C HIS A 305 -9.96 0.85 13.06
N SER A 306 -10.68 0.82 11.94
CA SER A 306 -12.13 0.60 11.90
C SER A 306 -12.51 -0.88 11.83
N ASP A 307 -11.61 -1.74 11.33
CA ASP A 307 -11.84 -3.17 11.14
C ASP A 307 -10.98 -4.01 12.08
N TYR A 308 -11.65 -4.84 12.90
CA TYR A 308 -11.01 -5.79 13.81
C TYR A 308 -10.15 -6.83 13.08
N LYS A 309 -10.51 -7.19 11.83
CA LYS A 309 -9.69 -8.10 11.01
C LYS A 309 -8.29 -7.55 10.77
N ALA A 310 -8.15 -6.21 10.69
CA ALA A 310 -6.84 -5.58 10.54
C ALA A 310 -5.98 -5.72 11.80
N MET A 311 -6.59 -5.96 12.97
CA MET A 311 -5.88 -6.14 14.25
C MET A 311 -5.47 -7.61 14.50
N LYS A 312 -6.14 -8.57 13.86
CA LYS A 312 -5.91 -10.01 14.11
C LYS A 312 -4.43 -10.42 14.09
N PRO A 313 -3.61 -10.02 13.09
CA PRO A 313 -2.19 -10.40 13.06
C PRO A 313 -1.39 -9.91 14.27
N TYR A 314 -1.80 -8.81 14.87
CA TYR A 314 -1.14 -8.24 16.07
C TYR A 314 -1.62 -8.91 17.37
N ILE A 315 -2.90 -9.30 17.40
CA ILE A 315 -3.50 -10.01 18.54
C ILE A 315 -2.86 -11.40 18.64
N ASP A 316 -2.77 -12.12 17.51
CA ASP A 316 -2.12 -13.44 17.46
C ASP A 316 -0.68 -13.37 18.04
N ILE A 317 0.11 -12.34 17.67
CA ILE A 317 1.46 -12.13 18.21
C ILE A 317 1.45 -11.84 19.71
N ALA A 318 0.52 -11.01 20.17
CA ALA A 318 0.41 -10.67 21.58
C ALA A 318 0.00 -11.88 22.45
N ASP A 319 -0.82 -12.77 21.91
CA ASP A 319 -1.21 -14.02 22.57
C ASP A 319 -0.01 -14.98 22.70
N ASP A 320 0.87 -15.07 21.71
CA ASP A 320 2.13 -15.82 21.81
C ASP A 320 3.04 -15.26 22.93
N VAL A 321 3.14 -13.93 23.04
CA VAL A 321 3.89 -13.27 24.12
C VAL A 321 3.28 -13.56 25.49
N LYS A 322 1.94 -13.56 25.60
CA LYS A 322 1.22 -13.90 26.84
C LYS A 322 1.38 -15.37 27.21
N ALA A 323 1.33 -16.29 26.24
CA ALA A 323 1.55 -17.72 26.47
C ALA A 323 2.95 -17.97 27.05
N ASN A 324 3.97 -17.29 26.49
CA ASN A 324 5.33 -17.34 27.03
C ASN A 324 5.42 -16.74 28.46
N ALA A 325 4.62 -15.72 28.77
CA ALA A 325 4.56 -15.15 30.12
C ALA A 325 3.87 -16.10 31.11
N MET A 326 2.87 -16.89 30.67
CA MET A 326 2.20 -17.87 31.51
C MET A 326 3.17 -18.98 32.00
N SER A 327 4.17 -19.33 31.21
CA SER A 327 5.18 -20.30 31.63
C SER A 327 5.97 -19.87 32.87
N LYS A 328 6.02 -18.57 33.19
CA LYS A 328 6.63 -18.04 34.40
C LYS A 328 5.88 -18.43 35.68
N PHE A 329 4.56 -18.70 35.61
CA PHE A 329 3.80 -19.22 36.73
C PHE A 329 4.23 -20.63 37.13
N ASN A 330 4.85 -21.39 36.22
CA ASN A 330 5.37 -22.71 36.52
C ASN A 330 6.68 -22.68 37.36
N GLN A 331 7.19 -21.48 37.63
CA GLN A 331 8.41 -21.26 38.45
C GLN A 331 8.09 -20.86 39.89
N LEU A 332 6.80 -20.70 40.20
CA LEU A 332 6.29 -20.43 41.54
C LEU A 332 5.97 -21.75 42.26
#